data_9d730b28bf096faa53698d1aa7e317a6
#
_entry.id   9d730b28bf096faa53698d1aa7e317a6
#
_cell.length_a   1.000
_cell.length_b   1.000
_cell.length_c   1.000
_cell.angle_alpha   90.00
_cell.angle_beta   90.00
_cell.angle_gamma   90.00
#
_symmetry.space_group_name_H-M   'P 1'
#
loop_
_entity.id
_entity.type
_entity.pdbx_description
1 polymer ?
#
loop_
_entity_poly.entity_id
_entity_poly.type
_entity_poly.pdbx_seq_one_letter_code
_entity_poly.pdbx_strand_id
1 'polypeptide(L)'
;MSVAALICASTVWSQSGTDVYAGDWPDNGGNLGAQRYSPLDQINAENVGSLEIAWRFSMENFGPSPEFNATSTPIEVDGVLYVTVGATRNVAALDATNGQVLWLWR
;
A
#
# COMPACT_ATOMS: atom_id res chain seq x y z
N MET A 1 -14.69 -0.43 62.20
CA MET A 1 -15.37 -0.11 60.93
C MET A 1 -14.29 0.09 59.87
N SER A 2 -14.05 -0.95 59.06
CA SER A 2 -13.08 -0.89 57.94
C SER A 2 -13.80 -0.48 56.67
N VAL A 3 -13.36 0.61 56.06
CA VAL A 3 -13.82 1.05 54.76
C VAL A 3 -12.92 0.40 53.72
N ALA A 4 -13.43 -0.55 52.97
CA ALA A 4 -12.75 -1.14 51.85
C ALA A 4 -12.91 -0.19 50.62
N ALA A 5 -11.81 0.41 50.17
CA ALA A 5 -11.78 1.17 48.93
C ALA A 5 -11.74 0.21 47.77
N LEU A 6 -12.83 0.17 46.97
CA LEU A 6 -12.83 -0.50 45.65
C LEU A 6 -12.00 0.34 44.68
N ILE A 7 -10.82 -0.15 44.35
CA ILE A 7 -10.04 0.40 43.23
C ILE A 7 -10.61 -0.22 41.95
N CYS A 8 -11.38 0.59 41.21
CA CYS A 8 -11.82 0.24 39.88
C CYS A 8 -10.61 0.37 38.94
N ALA A 9 -9.93 -0.75 38.67
CA ALA A 9 -8.89 -0.80 37.64
C ALA A 9 -9.57 -0.70 36.27
N SER A 10 -9.63 0.50 35.72
CA SER A 10 -9.93 0.69 34.32
C SER A 10 -8.79 0.07 33.49
N THR A 11 -9.02 -1.13 32.97
CA THR A 11 -8.16 -1.69 31.93
C THR A 11 -8.28 -0.78 30.70
N VAL A 12 -7.33 0.13 30.57
CA VAL A 12 -7.09 0.80 29.31
C VAL A 12 -6.71 -0.30 28.32
N TRP A 13 -7.60 -0.64 27.43
CA TRP A 13 -7.26 -1.41 26.24
C TRP A 13 -6.34 -0.52 25.41
N SER A 14 -5.02 -0.63 25.66
CA SER A 14 -4.03 -0.19 24.71
C SER A 14 -4.25 -1.09 23.48
N GLN A 15 -4.95 -0.58 22.49
CA GLN A 15 -4.82 -1.09 21.15
C GLN A 15 -3.37 -0.79 20.76
N SER A 16 -2.47 -1.72 21.06
CA SER A 16 -1.27 -1.88 20.29
C SER A 16 -1.78 -2.29 18.90
N GLY A 17 -2.07 -1.30 18.08
CA GLY A 17 -2.11 -1.48 16.65
C GLY A 17 -0.75 -2.05 16.31
N THR A 18 -0.67 -3.38 16.21
CA THR A 18 0.36 -4.00 15.41
C THR A 18 0.24 -3.28 14.08
N ASP A 19 1.31 -2.61 13.67
CA ASP A 19 1.40 -1.96 12.37
C ASP A 19 1.24 -3.04 11.30
N VAL A 20 -0.03 -3.41 11.03
CA VAL A 20 -0.42 -4.38 10.01
C VAL A 20 -0.03 -3.85 8.62
N TYR A 21 0.41 -2.60 8.57
CA TYR A 21 0.73 -1.85 7.36
C TYR A 21 2.16 -1.29 7.35
N ALA A 22 3.09 -1.90 8.10
CA ALA A 22 4.48 -1.44 8.11
C ALA A 22 5.14 -1.69 6.75
N GLY A 23 4.91 -0.79 5.80
CA GLY A 23 5.42 -0.83 4.44
C GLY A 23 4.35 -0.94 3.36
N ASP A 24 3.18 -1.49 3.68
CA ASP A 24 2.07 -1.64 2.74
C ASP A 24 1.38 -0.30 2.44
N TRP A 25 0.72 -0.24 1.29
CA TRP A 25 -0.11 0.88 0.86
C TRP A 25 -1.51 0.37 0.47
N PRO A 26 -2.33 -0.06 1.45
CA PRO A 26 -3.58 -0.79 1.20
C PRO A 26 -4.76 0.08 0.78
N ASP A 27 -4.61 1.39 0.76
CA ASP A 27 -5.66 2.35 0.43
C ASP A 27 -5.11 3.49 -0.44
N ASN A 28 -5.97 4.19 -1.18
CA ASN A 28 -5.58 5.33 -2.01
C ASN A 28 -4.80 6.41 -1.25
N GLY A 29 -5.09 6.59 0.03
CA GLY A 29 -4.39 7.54 0.91
C GLY A 29 -3.36 6.89 1.84
N GLY A 30 -2.98 5.64 1.61
CA GLY A 30 -2.09 4.85 2.45
C GLY A 30 -2.82 4.15 3.60
N ASN A 31 -3.85 4.75 4.15
CA ASN A 31 -4.71 4.19 5.19
C ASN A 31 -6.10 4.83 5.16
N LEU A 32 -7.04 4.31 5.95
CA LEU A 32 -8.42 4.82 6.04
C LEU A 32 -8.50 6.30 6.47
N GLY A 33 -7.47 6.83 7.12
CA GLY A 33 -7.36 8.25 7.47
C GLY A 33 -6.83 9.13 6.34
N ALA A 34 -6.48 8.55 5.19
CA ALA A 34 -5.91 9.24 4.03
C ALA A 34 -4.72 10.14 4.36
N GLN A 35 -3.87 9.71 5.29
CA GLN A 35 -2.76 10.50 5.81
C GLN A 35 -1.61 10.65 4.80
N ARG A 36 -1.53 9.77 3.81
CA ARG A 36 -0.48 9.76 2.75
C ARG A 36 0.93 9.73 3.34
N TYR A 37 1.08 9.03 4.43
CA TYR A 37 2.34 8.88 5.15
C TYR A 37 2.80 7.43 5.07
N SER A 38 4.09 7.23 4.75
CA SER A 38 4.77 5.95 4.83
C SER A 38 5.84 6.04 5.92
N PRO A 39 5.94 5.06 6.83
CA PRO A 39 7.01 5.00 7.85
C PRO A 39 8.34 4.49 7.27
N LEU A 40 8.39 4.13 5.98
CA LEU A 40 9.60 3.65 5.33
C LEU A 40 10.65 4.77 5.26
N ASP A 41 11.88 4.46 5.63
CA ASP A 41 13.01 5.39 5.72
C ASP A 41 14.26 4.95 4.91
N GLN A 42 14.13 3.87 4.10
CA GLN A 42 15.22 3.34 3.30
C GLN A 42 15.73 4.36 2.26
N ILE A 43 14.85 5.26 1.80
CA ILE A 43 15.23 6.34 0.87
C ILE A 43 15.38 7.63 1.66
N ASN A 44 16.54 8.26 1.55
CA ASN A 44 16.89 9.48 2.28
C ASN A 44 17.72 10.41 1.38
N ALA A 45 18.12 11.57 1.92
CA ALA A 45 18.87 12.59 1.16
C ALA A 45 20.24 12.10 0.63
N GLU A 46 20.85 11.14 1.31
CA GLU A 46 22.17 10.61 0.93
C GLU A 46 22.08 9.63 -0.25
N ASN A 47 20.98 8.88 -0.39
CA ASN A 47 20.86 7.80 -1.38
C ASN A 47 19.84 8.06 -2.49
N VAL A 48 18.98 9.08 -2.38
CA VAL A 48 17.96 9.37 -3.39
C VAL A 48 18.54 9.60 -4.80
N GLY A 49 19.75 10.15 -4.89
CA GLY A 49 20.43 10.38 -6.16
C GLY A 49 20.97 9.12 -6.86
N SER A 50 21.02 7.99 -6.14
CA SER A 50 21.48 6.69 -6.65
C SER A 50 20.34 5.73 -6.99
N LEU A 51 19.10 6.17 -6.94
CA LEU A 51 17.94 5.35 -7.30
C LEU A 51 17.98 4.96 -8.77
N GLU A 52 17.71 3.69 -9.03
CA GLU A 52 17.61 3.14 -10.37
C GLU A 52 16.20 2.54 -10.58
N ILE A 53 15.79 2.42 -11.85
CA ILE A 53 14.53 1.78 -12.20
C ILE A 53 14.68 0.28 -12.00
N ALA A 54 13.99 -0.28 -10.99
CA ALA A 54 14.03 -1.71 -10.70
C ALA A 54 13.37 -2.54 -11.81
N TRP A 55 12.20 -2.10 -12.29
CA TRP A 55 11.47 -2.75 -13.38
C TRP A 55 10.48 -1.79 -14.04
N ARG A 56 9.91 -2.21 -15.17
CA ARG A 56 8.87 -1.48 -15.90
C ARG A 56 7.77 -2.45 -16.30
N PHE A 57 6.53 -1.99 -16.21
CA PHE A 57 5.36 -2.72 -16.65
C PHE A 57 4.68 -1.96 -17.78
N SER A 58 4.49 -2.61 -18.95
CA SER A 58 3.82 -2.00 -20.10
C SER A 58 2.32 -2.30 -20.08
N MET A 59 1.51 -1.26 -20.26
CA MET A 59 0.06 -1.37 -20.38
C MET A 59 -0.44 -1.50 -21.83
N GLU A 60 0.45 -1.59 -22.80
CA GLU A 60 0.09 -1.61 -24.24
C GLU A 60 -0.79 -2.81 -24.64
N ASN A 61 -0.65 -3.93 -23.94
CA ASN A 61 -1.36 -5.17 -24.26
C ASN A 61 -2.74 -5.30 -23.57
N PHE A 62 -3.20 -4.28 -22.86
CA PHE A 62 -4.41 -4.33 -22.04
C PHE A 62 -5.58 -3.52 -22.61
N GLY A 63 -5.74 -3.48 -23.92
CA GLY A 63 -6.86 -2.82 -24.56
C GLY A 63 -6.55 -2.38 -25.99
N PRO A 64 -7.57 -1.89 -26.72
CA PRO A 64 -7.43 -1.49 -28.14
C PRO A 64 -6.61 -0.22 -28.33
N SER A 65 -6.36 0.52 -27.28
CA SER A 65 -5.53 1.74 -27.30
C SER A 65 -4.82 1.89 -25.95
N PRO A 66 -3.62 2.50 -25.93
CA PRO A 66 -2.94 2.79 -24.69
C PRO A 66 -3.77 3.74 -23.81
N GLU A 67 -3.66 3.60 -22.52
CA GLU A 67 -4.26 4.54 -21.58
C GLU A 67 -3.40 5.81 -21.52
N PHE A 68 -4.00 6.94 -21.90
CA PHE A 68 -3.31 8.23 -21.87
C PHE A 68 -3.45 8.98 -20.55
N ASN A 69 -4.29 8.49 -19.66
CA ASN A 69 -4.60 9.16 -18.40
C ASN A 69 -4.77 8.12 -17.26
N ALA A 70 -3.66 7.57 -16.83
CA ALA A 70 -3.62 6.69 -15.65
C ALA A 70 -3.75 7.53 -14.37
N THR A 71 -4.96 7.64 -13.84
CA THR A 71 -5.26 8.42 -12.61
C THR A 71 -5.46 7.56 -11.37
N SER A 72 -5.40 6.24 -11.51
CA SER A 72 -5.55 5.33 -10.38
C SER A 72 -4.28 5.29 -9.52
N THR A 73 -4.45 5.28 -8.21
CA THR A 73 -3.36 5.01 -7.28
C THR A 73 -3.21 3.50 -7.14
N PRO A 74 -2.02 2.94 -7.38
CA PRO A 74 -1.75 1.54 -7.06
C PRO A 74 -1.92 1.26 -5.57
N ILE A 75 -2.34 0.04 -5.25
CA ILE A 75 -2.42 -0.47 -3.88
C ILE A 75 -1.36 -1.56 -3.72
N GLU A 76 -0.60 -1.52 -2.65
CA GLU A 76 0.40 -2.55 -2.33
C GLU A 76 0.04 -3.20 -1.00
N VAL A 77 -0.03 -4.54 -0.99
CA VAL A 77 -0.28 -5.36 0.21
C VAL A 77 0.51 -6.66 0.08
N ASP A 78 1.28 -6.99 1.09
CA ASP A 78 2.05 -8.23 1.19
C ASP A 78 2.94 -8.50 -0.04
N GLY A 79 3.59 -7.46 -0.60
CA GLY A 79 4.46 -7.59 -1.77
C GLY A 79 3.72 -7.75 -3.09
N VAL A 80 2.39 -7.56 -3.13
CA VAL A 80 1.57 -7.58 -4.35
C VAL A 80 1.06 -6.20 -4.67
N LEU A 81 1.38 -5.72 -5.87
CA LEU A 81 0.92 -4.44 -6.38
C LEU A 81 -0.35 -4.61 -7.23
N TYR A 82 -1.44 -4.00 -6.81
CA TYR A 82 -2.72 -4.00 -7.53
C TYR A 82 -2.88 -2.70 -8.31
N VAL A 83 -3.05 -2.83 -9.63
CA VAL A 83 -3.15 -1.67 -10.53
C VAL A 83 -4.32 -1.84 -11.50
N THR A 84 -4.94 -0.73 -11.89
CA THR A 84 -5.84 -0.74 -13.06
C THR A 84 -5.04 -0.50 -14.32
N VAL A 85 -5.27 -1.31 -15.35
CA VAL A 85 -4.48 -1.32 -16.57
C VAL A 85 -5.35 -1.23 -17.82
N GLY A 86 -4.87 -0.45 -18.78
CA GLY A 86 -5.48 -0.25 -20.08
C GLY A 86 -6.76 0.57 -20.05
N ALA A 87 -7.21 0.98 -21.23
CA ALA A 87 -8.40 1.83 -21.42
C ALA A 87 -9.70 1.15 -20.94
N THR A 88 -9.73 -0.17 -20.86
CA THR A 88 -10.86 -0.98 -20.37
C THR A 88 -10.87 -1.18 -18.85
N ARG A 89 -9.90 -0.59 -18.15
CA ARG A 89 -9.82 -0.65 -16.69
C ARG A 89 -9.75 -2.07 -16.12
N ASN A 90 -8.96 -2.95 -16.74
CA ASN A 90 -8.66 -4.25 -16.17
C ASN A 90 -7.92 -4.09 -14.84
N VAL A 91 -8.01 -5.08 -13.96
CA VAL A 91 -7.22 -5.11 -12.71
C VAL A 91 -6.11 -6.13 -12.87
N ALA A 92 -4.88 -5.71 -12.67
CA ALA A 92 -3.71 -6.59 -12.62
C ALA A 92 -3.13 -6.65 -11.22
N ALA A 93 -2.74 -7.85 -10.79
CA ALA A 93 -1.90 -8.05 -9.64
C ALA A 93 -0.48 -8.37 -10.13
N LEU A 94 0.48 -7.62 -9.64
CA LEU A 94 1.88 -7.72 -10.00
C LEU A 94 2.71 -8.08 -8.77
N ASP A 95 3.74 -8.88 -8.95
CA ASP A 95 4.80 -9.03 -7.96
C ASP A 95 5.53 -7.68 -7.82
N ALA A 96 5.49 -7.09 -6.63
CA ALA A 96 6.06 -5.76 -6.40
C ALA A 96 7.59 -5.74 -6.56
N THR A 97 8.27 -6.87 -6.46
CA THR A 97 9.74 -6.94 -6.57
C THR A 97 10.25 -6.91 -8.01
N ASN A 98 9.48 -7.43 -8.97
CA ASN A 98 9.94 -7.61 -10.34
C ASN A 98 8.93 -7.21 -11.43
N GLY A 99 7.69 -6.83 -11.04
CA GLY A 99 6.63 -6.43 -11.98
C GLY A 99 5.99 -7.57 -12.75
N GLN A 100 6.22 -8.84 -12.39
CA GLN A 100 5.61 -9.98 -13.03
C GLN A 100 4.10 -10.02 -12.74
N VAL A 101 3.28 -10.26 -13.80
CA VAL A 101 1.84 -10.43 -13.65
C VAL A 101 1.54 -11.74 -12.93
N LEU A 102 0.91 -11.66 -11.77
CA LEU A 102 0.44 -12.81 -11.01
C LEU A 102 -0.93 -13.25 -11.50
N TRP A 103 -1.83 -12.31 -11.72
CA TRP A 103 -3.13 -12.56 -12.33
C TRP A 103 -3.69 -11.27 -12.96
N LEU A 104 -4.68 -11.46 -13.82
CA LEU A 104 -5.40 -10.38 -14.50
C LEU A 104 -6.91 -10.66 -14.44
N TRP A 105 -7.67 -9.66 -14.03
CA TRP A 105 -9.14 -9.64 -14.13
C TRP A 105 -9.58 -8.68 -15.24
N ARG A 106 -10.53 -9.13 -16.07
CA ARG A 106 -11.08 -8.39 -17.21
C ARG A 106 -12.59 -8.23 -17.11
#